data_d90c93856eb25edd0aaf0be9afdbcdfa
#
_entry.id   d90c93856eb25edd0aaf0be9afdbcdfa
#
_cell.length_a   1.000
_cell.length_b   1.000
_cell.length_c   1.000
_cell.angle_alpha   90.00
_cell.angle_beta   90.00
_cell.angle_gamma   90.00
#
_symmetry.space_group_name_H-M   'P 1'
#
loop_
_entity.id
_entity.type
_entity.pdbx_description
1 polymer ?
#
loop_
_entity_poly.entity_id
_entity_poly.type
_entity_poly.pdbx_seq_one_letter_code
_entity_poly.pdbx_strand_id
1 'polypeptide(L)'
;MNATKRILKSQVALAAGLVALTSFAQPEQWLEYHTSPEPKGYRWLELSTNAPPNVPLPNLEAGARFGCWSNALETAGGRWFCLDRSRKSGPCDRLFFDRNGNGRLDDESPVSALRREGNEVYFEPIKMIFKGEDGPISFHLIARFYQFDKDRAQLLVGAGGWYEGMVTLAGKKRRVQLIDNTVNGAFNDQGANPSDSDRLVIVGDKGMDRYLGRYLEVEGQLFKIEVARDGAFLKLQKAEGVALGAVRVPETICDFTAVGECGHFVRKPAKGGFTLPVGKYRVHGWTIDRKDDKGTAWKLSGYSFNKAAGFEVATGNATVLEIGEPVQATLQATESMGRVAFNLRLLGTSGESVEIMRGSERPRAPRLQVASLAGAFRSTNTFEYG
;
A
#
# COMPACT_ATOMS: atom_id res chain seq x y z
N MET A 1 97.04 -3.26 -7.97
CA MET A 1 96.26 -2.46 -8.89
C MET A 1 94.91 -3.17 -9.06
N ASN A 2 93.98 -2.88 -8.21
CA ASN A 2 92.70 -3.60 -8.14
C ASN A 2 91.54 -2.60 -8.40
N ALA A 3 90.82 -2.88 -9.49
CA ALA A 3 89.63 -2.14 -9.86
C ALA A 3 88.39 -2.87 -9.30
N THR A 4 87.72 -2.28 -8.31
CA THR A 4 86.53 -2.81 -7.68
C THR A 4 85.31 -2.37 -8.47
N LYS A 5 84.60 -3.30 -9.12
CA LYS A 5 83.31 -3.06 -9.75
C LYS A 5 82.20 -2.96 -8.68
N ARG A 6 81.58 -1.80 -8.58
CA ARG A 6 80.32 -1.62 -7.82
C ARG A 6 79.13 -2.00 -8.71
N ILE A 7 78.37 -2.98 -8.28
CA ILE A 7 77.10 -3.38 -8.88
C ILE A 7 76.03 -2.53 -8.18
N LEU A 8 75.34 -1.67 -8.94
CA LEU A 8 74.16 -0.93 -8.49
C LEU A 8 72.95 -1.86 -8.60
N LYS A 9 72.39 -2.26 -7.47
CA LYS A 9 71.05 -2.91 -7.42
C LYS A 9 70.00 -1.82 -7.39
N SER A 10 69.25 -1.66 -8.49
CA SER A 10 68.05 -0.86 -8.54
C SER A 10 66.89 -1.63 -7.83
N GLN A 11 66.45 -1.16 -6.69
CA GLN A 11 65.22 -1.60 -6.07
C GLN A 11 64.04 -0.83 -6.72
N VAL A 12 63.25 -1.53 -7.50
CA VAL A 12 61.93 -1.05 -7.93
C VAL A 12 60.97 -1.24 -6.77
N ALA A 13 60.63 -0.16 -6.07
CA ALA A 13 59.58 -0.15 -5.09
C ALA A 13 58.22 -0.10 -5.79
N LEU A 14 57.53 -1.24 -5.77
CA LEU A 14 56.12 -1.31 -6.20
C LEU A 14 55.26 -0.64 -5.11
N ALA A 15 54.87 0.59 -5.29
CA ALA A 15 53.89 1.26 -4.46
C ALA A 15 52.50 0.71 -4.82
N ALA A 16 52.05 -0.32 -4.11
CA ALA A 16 50.64 -0.75 -4.11
C ALA A 16 49.83 0.32 -3.43
N GLY A 17 49.22 1.21 -4.20
CA GLY A 17 48.24 2.17 -3.71
C GLY A 17 47.00 1.43 -3.21
N LEU A 18 46.87 1.29 -1.90
CA LEU A 18 45.63 0.90 -1.26
C LEU A 18 44.64 2.07 -1.45
N VAL A 19 43.78 1.98 -2.44
CA VAL A 19 42.61 2.85 -2.52
C VAL A 19 41.69 2.35 -1.41
N ALA A 20 41.76 2.98 -0.24
CA ALA A 20 40.77 2.83 0.79
C ALA A 20 39.44 3.37 0.21
N LEU A 21 38.55 2.46 -0.18
CA LEU A 21 37.16 2.77 -0.43
C LEU A 21 36.55 3.20 0.91
N THR A 22 36.68 4.48 1.24
CA THR A 22 35.90 5.09 2.29
C THR A 22 34.45 5.08 1.80
N SER A 23 33.71 4.06 2.25
CA SER A 23 32.26 4.06 2.16
C SER A 23 31.79 5.25 3.03
N PHE A 24 31.62 6.41 2.44
CA PHE A 24 30.92 7.50 3.13
C PHE A 24 29.51 7.04 3.40
N ALA A 25 29.17 6.84 4.67
CA ALA A 25 27.80 6.59 5.09
C ALA A 25 26.94 7.72 4.50
N GLN A 26 25.89 7.36 3.77
CA GLN A 26 24.99 8.36 3.19
C GLN A 26 24.37 9.20 4.32
N PRO A 27 24.30 10.52 4.18
CA PRO A 27 23.77 11.36 5.24
C PRO A 27 22.29 11.03 5.48
N GLU A 28 21.91 10.97 6.74
CA GLU A 28 20.52 10.90 7.16
C GLU A 28 19.79 12.18 6.76
N GLN A 29 18.60 12.00 6.19
CA GLN A 29 17.72 13.11 5.85
C GLN A 29 16.52 13.03 6.79
N TRP A 30 16.48 13.93 7.76
CA TRP A 30 15.53 13.93 8.85
C TRP A 30 14.17 14.47 8.42
N LEU A 31 13.12 13.85 8.99
CA LEU A 31 11.73 14.18 8.75
C LEU A 31 11.07 14.56 10.08
N GLU A 32 10.01 15.36 10.00
CA GLU A 32 9.21 15.79 11.14
C GLU A 32 7.87 15.04 11.17
N TYR A 33 7.42 14.67 12.37
CA TYR A 33 6.16 13.97 12.56
C TYR A 33 4.98 14.94 12.54
N HIS A 34 4.01 14.67 11.69
CA HIS A 34 2.77 15.43 11.53
C HIS A 34 1.56 14.57 11.84
N THR A 35 0.45 15.17 12.27
CA THR A 35 -0.79 14.47 12.57
C THR A 35 -1.97 15.07 11.82
N SER A 36 -2.98 14.24 11.54
CA SER A 36 -4.25 14.65 10.90
C SER A 36 -5.38 13.80 11.44
N PRO A 37 -6.59 14.37 11.56
CA PRO A 37 -7.80 13.58 11.80
C PRO A 37 -8.20 12.72 10.60
N GLU A 38 -7.66 13.04 9.40
CA GLU A 38 -7.85 12.24 8.20
C GLU A 38 -6.70 11.23 8.07
N PRO A 39 -6.99 9.92 8.18
CA PRO A 39 -5.95 8.89 8.13
C PRO A 39 -5.33 8.77 6.75
N LYS A 40 -4.05 8.39 6.70
CA LYS A 40 -3.26 8.25 5.48
C LYS A 40 -3.16 6.81 4.96
N GLY A 41 -3.27 5.83 5.84
CA GLY A 41 -3.35 4.39 5.54
C GLY A 41 -4.54 3.79 6.27
N TYR A 42 -4.96 2.58 5.90
CA TYR A 42 -6.12 1.93 6.52
C TYR A 42 -5.91 0.44 6.68
N ARG A 43 -6.43 -0.09 7.80
CA ARG A 43 -6.45 -1.51 8.09
C ARG A 43 -7.75 -1.91 8.77
N TRP A 44 -8.40 -2.95 8.29
CA TRP A 44 -9.53 -3.57 8.95
C TRP A 44 -9.07 -4.50 10.06
N LEU A 45 -9.70 -4.38 11.22
CA LEU A 45 -9.49 -5.25 12.37
C LEU A 45 -10.74 -6.08 12.62
N GLU A 46 -10.54 -7.39 12.77
CA GLU A 46 -11.60 -8.31 13.12
C GLU A 46 -12.01 -8.13 14.58
N LEU A 47 -13.30 -8.33 14.86
CA LEU A 47 -13.90 -8.20 16.16
C LEU A 47 -14.44 -9.53 16.65
N SER A 48 -14.14 -9.86 17.90
CA SER A 48 -14.68 -11.01 18.63
C SER A 48 -15.72 -10.57 19.65
N THR A 49 -16.74 -11.40 19.87
CA THR A 49 -17.65 -11.25 21.02
C THR A 49 -17.09 -11.92 22.28
N ASN A 50 -16.07 -12.75 22.15
CA ASN A 50 -15.41 -13.40 23.26
C ASN A 50 -14.33 -12.50 23.84
N ALA A 51 -14.39 -12.28 25.15
CA ALA A 51 -13.34 -11.55 25.86
C ALA A 51 -11.98 -12.27 25.73
N PRO A 52 -10.88 -11.52 25.55
CA PRO A 52 -9.56 -12.11 25.50
C PRO A 52 -9.21 -12.73 26.88
N PRO A 53 -8.61 -13.93 26.89
CA PRO A 53 -8.16 -14.51 28.14
C PRO A 53 -7.03 -13.69 28.76
N ASN A 54 -7.05 -13.56 30.08
CA ASN A 54 -5.98 -12.92 30.87
C ASN A 54 -5.77 -11.41 30.61
N VAL A 55 -6.72 -10.72 29.97
CA VAL A 55 -6.70 -9.26 29.83
C VAL A 55 -7.67 -8.68 30.87
N PRO A 56 -7.19 -7.90 31.84
CA PRO A 56 -8.05 -7.19 32.77
C PRO A 56 -8.95 -6.19 32.03
N LEU A 57 -10.26 -6.27 32.23
CA LEU A 57 -11.27 -5.51 31.50
C LEU A 57 -11.95 -4.48 32.41
N PRO A 58 -12.34 -3.29 31.89
CA PRO A 58 -13.18 -2.34 32.59
C PRO A 58 -14.60 -2.94 32.77
N ASN A 59 -15.44 -2.22 33.51
CA ASN A 59 -16.85 -2.58 33.61
C ASN A 59 -17.54 -2.30 32.25
N LEU A 60 -18.01 -3.36 31.58
CA LEU A 60 -18.54 -3.32 30.24
C LEU A 60 -20.04 -3.64 30.21
N GLU A 61 -20.76 -3.04 29.26
CA GLU A 61 -22.12 -3.42 28.95
C GLU A 61 -22.19 -4.71 28.12
N ALA A 62 -23.34 -5.38 28.16
CA ALA A 62 -23.54 -6.60 27.40
C ALA A 62 -23.40 -6.35 25.88
N GLY A 63 -22.65 -7.24 25.21
CA GLY A 63 -22.39 -7.16 23.76
C GLY A 63 -21.20 -6.30 23.38
N ALA A 64 -20.28 -6.07 24.31
CA ALA A 64 -18.96 -5.53 24.01
C ALA A 64 -18.22 -6.39 22.97
N ARG A 65 -17.34 -5.78 22.19
CA ARG A 65 -16.56 -6.44 21.15
C ARG A 65 -15.07 -6.20 21.38
N PHE A 66 -14.27 -7.19 21.10
CA PHE A 66 -12.83 -7.20 21.43
C PHE A 66 -12.00 -7.41 20.17
N GLY A 67 -10.79 -6.88 20.17
CA GLY A 67 -9.83 -7.12 19.13
C GLY A 67 -8.42 -6.77 19.58
N CYS A 68 -7.46 -7.06 18.71
CA CYS A 68 -6.05 -6.76 18.95
C CYS A 68 -5.49 -6.05 17.71
N TRP A 69 -4.87 -4.90 17.94
CA TRP A 69 -4.09 -4.21 16.91
C TRP A 69 -2.64 -4.67 17.00
N SER A 70 -2.19 -5.45 16.00
CA SER A 70 -0.79 -5.87 15.91
C SER A 70 0.07 -4.69 15.46
N ASN A 71 1.16 -4.44 16.19
CA ASN A 71 2.13 -3.41 15.86
C ASN A 71 3.53 -4.02 15.66
N ALA A 72 4.37 -3.31 14.90
CA ALA A 72 5.73 -3.73 14.63
C ALA A 72 6.75 -3.12 15.60
N LEU A 73 6.36 -2.16 16.44
CA LEU A 73 7.28 -1.45 17.34
C LEU A 73 7.54 -2.19 18.66
N GLU A 74 6.68 -3.17 19.00
CA GLU A 74 6.79 -3.93 20.23
C GLU A 74 7.01 -5.43 19.99
N THR A 75 7.81 -6.06 20.83
CA THR A 75 8.06 -7.51 20.79
C THR A 75 6.83 -8.34 21.17
N ALA A 76 5.94 -7.80 21.98
CA ALA A 76 4.71 -8.47 22.41
C ALA A 76 3.63 -8.56 21.32
N GLY A 77 3.86 -7.92 20.17
CA GLY A 77 3.10 -8.16 18.94
C GLY A 77 1.71 -7.53 18.83
N GLY A 78 1.17 -6.88 19.87
CA GLY A 78 -0.13 -6.25 19.74
C GLY A 78 -0.70 -5.61 20.98
N ARG A 79 -1.62 -4.68 20.80
CA ARG A 79 -2.35 -3.98 21.85
C ARG A 79 -3.84 -4.30 21.78
N TRP A 80 -4.40 -4.68 22.90
CA TRP A 80 -5.80 -5.02 23.02
C TRP A 80 -6.69 -3.79 22.95
N PHE A 81 -7.88 -3.96 22.47
CA PHE A 81 -8.93 -2.96 22.54
C PHE A 81 -10.30 -3.59 22.77
N CYS A 82 -11.23 -2.79 23.30
CA CYS A 82 -12.60 -3.17 23.53
C CYS A 82 -13.54 -2.05 23.08
N LEU A 83 -14.51 -2.39 22.25
CA LEU A 83 -15.63 -1.52 21.87
C LEU A 83 -16.82 -1.79 22.79
N ASP A 84 -17.35 -0.77 23.40
CA ASP A 84 -18.46 -0.85 24.36
C ASP A 84 -19.47 0.27 24.17
N ARG A 85 -20.53 0.22 24.92
CA ARG A 85 -21.66 1.14 24.91
C ARG A 85 -21.70 1.95 26.18
N SER A 86 -21.98 3.24 26.08
CA SER A 86 -22.23 4.09 27.25
C SER A 86 -23.61 3.83 27.87
N ARG A 87 -24.52 3.19 27.12
CA ARG A 87 -25.90 2.86 27.53
C ARG A 87 -26.30 1.49 27.04
N LYS A 88 -27.03 0.74 27.85
CA LYS A 88 -27.47 -0.65 27.61
C LYS A 88 -28.06 -0.93 26.21
N SER A 89 -28.75 0.02 25.62
CA SER A 89 -29.38 -0.10 24.28
C SER A 89 -28.75 0.85 23.24
N GLY A 90 -27.63 1.49 23.56
CA GLY A 90 -26.96 2.44 22.70
C GLY A 90 -26.07 1.78 21.64
N PRO A 91 -25.52 2.58 20.72
CA PRO A 91 -24.45 2.14 19.83
C PRO A 91 -23.17 1.88 20.61
N CYS A 92 -22.18 1.22 19.99
CA CYS A 92 -20.83 1.16 20.51
C CYS A 92 -20.16 2.55 20.31
N ASP A 93 -20.09 3.33 21.39
CA ASP A 93 -19.64 4.70 21.42
C ASP A 93 -18.47 4.96 22.39
N ARG A 94 -17.97 3.89 23.03
CA ARG A 94 -16.77 3.89 23.85
C ARG A 94 -15.77 2.91 23.29
N LEU A 95 -14.52 3.34 23.19
CA LEU A 95 -13.40 2.49 22.77
C LEU A 95 -12.33 2.54 23.86
N PHE A 96 -12.10 1.41 24.52
CA PHE A 96 -10.95 1.22 25.41
C PHE A 96 -9.80 0.66 24.60
N PHE A 97 -8.64 1.26 24.69
CA PHE A 97 -7.48 0.88 23.91
C PHE A 97 -6.25 0.86 24.82
N ASP A 98 -5.50 -0.22 24.83
CA ASP A 98 -4.25 -0.35 25.60
C ASP A 98 -3.19 0.63 25.05
N ARG A 99 -3.27 1.90 25.48
CA ARG A 99 -2.40 2.97 25.00
C ARG A 99 -1.01 2.94 25.61
N ASN A 100 -0.92 2.40 26.83
CA ASN A 100 0.31 2.34 27.60
C ASN A 100 1.11 1.02 27.37
N GLY A 101 0.51 0.01 26.71
CA GLY A 101 1.14 -1.25 26.32
C GLY A 101 1.36 -2.22 27.49
N ASN A 102 0.57 -2.11 28.55
CA ASN A 102 0.70 -2.99 29.72
C ASN A 102 -0.17 -4.25 29.67
N GLY A 103 -0.94 -4.43 28.59
CA GLY A 103 -1.83 -5.57 28.38
C GLY A 103 -3.13 -5.50 29.20
N ARG A 104 -3.51 -4.32 29.72
CA ARG A 104 -4.70 -4.09 30.53
C ARG A 104 -5.63 -3.10 29.84
N LEU A 105 -6.93 -3.22 30.06
CA LEU A 105 -7.94 -2.27 29.60
C LEU A 105 -8.69 -1.62 30.77
N ASP A 106 -8.61 -2.17 31.95
CA ASP A 106 -9.33 -1.68 33.14
C ASP A 106 -8.72 -0.39 33.74
N ASP A 107 -7.47 -0.07 33.40
CA ASP A 107 -6.80 1.18 33.75
C ASP A 107 -6.85 2.25 32.63
N GLU A 108 -7.46 1.94 31.49
CA GLU A 108 -7.60 2.84 30.38
C GLU A 108 -8.89 3.68 30.46
N SER A 109 -8.78 4.96 30.19
CA SER A 109 -9.94 5.82 29.98
C SER A 109 -10.53 5.60 28.59
N PRO A 110 -11.86 5.53 28.45
CA PRO A 110 -12.48 5.33 27.14
C PRO A 110 -12.19 6.50 26.20
N VAL A 111 -11.85 6.17 24.96
CA VAL A 111 -11.83 7.11 23.84
C VAL A 111 -13.27 7.37 23.43
N SER A 112 -13.66 8.64 23.40
CA SER A 112 -15.03 9.05 23.14
C SER A 112 -15.34 9.06 21.64
N ALA A 113 -16.61 8.81 21.29
CA ALA A 113 -17.08 9.02 19.93
C ALA A 113 -17.15 10.54 19.65
N LEU A 114 -16.50 10.96 18.54
CA LEU A 114 -16.57 12.34 18.03
C LEU A 114 -17.89 12.60 17.29
N ARG A 115 -18.28 11.65 16.45
CA ARG A 115 -19.48 11.75 15.61
C ARG A 115 -19.98 10.39 15.20
N ARG A 116 -21.21 10.37 14.72
CA ARG A 116 -21.84 9.17 14.17
C ARG A 116 -22.53 9.53 12.85
N GLU A 117 -22.33 8.68 11.85
CA GLU A 117 -22.93 8.79 10.53
C GLU A 117 -23.53 7.43 10.12
N GLY A 118 -24.85 7.32 10.10
CA GLY A 118 -25.51 6.05 9.80
C GLY A 118 -25.04 4.91 10.73
N ASN A 119 -24.36 3.94 10.15
CA ASN A 119 -23.81 2.76 10.83
C ASN A 119 -22.35 2.93 11.28
N GLU A 120 -21.81 4.12 11.16
CA GLU A 120 -20.40 4.40 11.46
C GLU A 120 -20.29 5.25 12.73
N VAL A 121 -19.29 4.94 13.55
CA VAL A 121 -18.91 5.73 14.72
C VAL A 121 -17.44 6.11 14.58
N TYR A 122 -17.16 7.39 14.60
CA TYR A 122 -15.81 7.98 14.51
C TYR A 122 -15.32 8.31 15.91
N PHE A 123 -14.14 7.85 16.29
CA PHE A 123 -13.55 8.10 17.60
C PHE A 123 -12.51 9.22 17.55
N GLU A 124 -12.24 9.80 18.73
CA GLU A 124 -11.10 10.70 18.90
C GLU A 124 -9.79 10.01 18.54
N PRO A 125 -8.76 10.77 18.05
CA PRO A 125 -7.46 10.21 17.76
C PRO A 125 -6.82 9.54 18.99
N ILE A 126 -6.31 8.34 18.81
CA ILE A 126 -5.69 7.55 19.86
C ILE A 126 -4.19 7.80 19.81
N LYS A 127 -3.66 8.53 20.77
CA LYS A 127 -2.21 8.75 20.93
C LYS A 127 -1.57 7.62 21.72
N MET A 128 -0.51 7.07 21.17
CA MET A 128 0.35 6.07 21.82
C MET A 128 1.80 6.53 21.83
N ILE A 129 2.55 6.07 22.83
CA ILE A 129 3.98 6.32 22.95
C ILE A 129 4.66 4.97 23.09
N PHE A 130 5.61 4.69 22.19
CA PHE A 130 6.45 3.50 22.23
C PHE A 130 7.86 3.84 22.71
N LYS A 131 8.56 2.84 23.22
CA LYS A 131 9.98 2.97 23.53
C LYS A 131 10.81 2.75 22.27
N GLY A 132 11.50 3.78 21.82
CA GLY A 132 12.54 3.69 20.80
C GLY A 132 13.93 3.66 21.41
N GLU A 133 14.93 3.26 20.64
CA GLU A 133 16.35 3.25 21.06
C GLU A 133 16.85 4.68 21.36
N ASP A 134 16.44 5.64 20.54
CA ASP A 134 16.87 7.06 20.63
C ASP A 134 15.84 7.96 21.34
N GLY A 135 14.81 7.39 21.94
CA GLY A 135 13.78 8.14 22.65
C GLY A 135 12.35 7.66 22.40
N PRO A 136 11.34 8.37 22.91
CA PRO A 136 9.95 7.96 22.76
C PRO A 136 9.45 8.21 21.34
N ILE A 137 8.79 7.20 20.74
CA ILE A 137 8.15 7.27 19.43
C ILE A 137 6.65 7.56 19.64
N SER A 138 6.19 8.69 19.13
CA SER A 138 4.75 9.03 19.16
C SER A 138 4.06 8.45 17.92
N PHE A 139 2.92 7.79 18.12
CA PHE A 139 2.08 7.29 17.05
C PHE A 139 0.61 7.63 17.31
N HIS A 140 -0.14 7.90 16.25
CA HIS A 140 -1.56 8.21 16.33
C HIS A 140 -2.36 7.25 15.46
N LEU A 141 -3.42 6.64 16.04
CA LEU A 141 -4.43 5.89 15.31
C LEU A 141 -5.72 6.70 15.22
N ILE A 142 -6.36 6.61 14.06
CA ILE A 142 -7.75 7.02 13.85
C ILE A 142 -8.59 5.75 13.79
N ALA A 143 -9.67 5.70 14.56
CA ALA A 143 -10.56 4.54 14.62
C ALA A 143 -11.97 4.88 14.14
N ARG A 144 -12.54 3.99 13.31
CA ARG A 144 -13.94 4.06 12.86
C ARG A 144 -14.56 2.68 13.04
N PHE A 145 -15.66 2.64 13.79
CA PHE A 145 -16.43 1.41 13.97
C PHE A 145 -17.55 1.33 12.97
N TYR A 146 -17.70 0.19 12.33
CA TYR A 146 -18.74 -0.11 11.35
C TYR A 146 -19.65 -1.23 11.86
N GLN A 147 -20.94 -0.96 11.97
CA GLN A 147 -21.96 -1.96 12.26
C GLN A 147 -22.73 -2.27 10.97
N PHE A 148 -22.36 -3.35 10.26
CA PHE A 148 -23.02 -3.71 8.99
C PHE A 148 -24.41 -4.31 9.22
N ASP A 149 -24.52 -5.20 10.20
CA ASP A 149 -25.78 -5.79 10.67
C ASP A 149 -25.66 -6.22 12.14
N LYS A 150 -26.61 -6.99 12.65
CA LYS A 150 -26.63 -7.41 14.07
C LYS A 150 -25.36 -8.20 14.46
N ASP A 151 -24.85 -9.02 13.58
CA ASP A 151 -23.77 -9.97 13.86
C ASP A 151 -22.43 -9.52 13.28
N ARG A 152 -22.43 -8.75 12.19
CA ARG A 152 -21.23 -8.28 11.50
C ARG A 152 -20.89 -6.85 11.86
N ALA A 153 -19.71 -6.70 12.43
CA ALA A 153 -19.12 -5.41 12.70
C ALA A 153 -17.59 -5.50 12.53
N GLN A 154 -16.98 -4.39 12.20
CA GLN A 154 -15.53 -4.28 12.04
C GLN A 154 -15.03 -2.94 12.56
N LEU A 155 -13.77 -2.88 12.94
CA LEU A 155 -13.07 -1.65 13.26
C LEU A 155 -12.10 -1.34 12.13
N LEU A 156 -12.28 -0.21 11.48
CA LEU A 156 -11.29 0.36 10.59
C LEU A 156 -10.35 1.24 11.40
N VAL A 157 -9.05 0.94 11.36
CA VAL A 157 -8.02 1.82 11.91
C VAL A 157 -7.19 2.43 10.79
N GLY A 158 -6.69 3.62 11.02
CA GLY A 158 -5.83 4.30 10.08
C GLY A 158 -4.68 5.02 10.76
N ALA A 159 -3.56 5.21 10.05
CA ALA A 159 -2.44 6.01 10.53
C ALA A 159 -2.87 7.48 10.60
N GLY A 160 -2.96 8.02 11.82
CA GLY A 160 -3.30 9.41 12.10
C GLY A 160 -2.10 10.35 12.07
N GLY A 161 -0.95 9.88 11.61
CA GLY A 161 0.26 10.67 11.46
C GLY A 161 1.12 10.18 10.30
N TRP A 162 2.04 11.04 9.87
CA TRP A 162 3.06 10.76 8.87
C TRP A 162 4.32 11.56 9.17
N TYR A 163 5.43 11.16 8.58
CA TYR A 163 6.65 11.96 8.60
C TYR A 163 6.79 12.78 7.32
N GLU A 164 7.21 14.04 7.43
CA GLU A 164 7.36 14.95 6.31
C GLU A 164 8.66 15.74 6.42
N GLY A 165 9.31 16.01 5.30
CA GLY A 165 10.52 16.83 5.28
C GLY A 165 11.03 17.12 3.88
N MET A 166 12.06 17.97 3.82
CA MET A 166 12.77 18.31 2.58
C MET A 166 13.95 17.38 2.39
N VAL A 167 13.88 16.51 1.41
CA VAL A 167 14.95 15.56 1.07
C VAL A 167 15.59 15.88 -0.29
N THR A 168 16.86 15.55 -0.45
CA THR A 168 17.57 15.66 -1.71
C THR A 168 17.38 14.37 -2.52
N LEU A 169 16.63 14.46 -3.60
CA LEU A 169 16.32 13.39 -4.55
C LEU A 169 16.81 13.80 -5.94
N ALA A 170 17.65 12.98 -6.58
CA ALA A 170 18.23 13.28 -7.91
C ALA A 170 18.85 14.69 -7.99
N GLY A 171 19.55 15.12 -6.93
CA GLY A 171 20.19 16.42 -6.84
C GLY A 171 19.24 17.61 -6.60
N LYS A 172 17.95 17.38 -6.41
CA LYS A 172 16.95 18.44 -6.15
C LYS A 172 16.32 18.26 -4.78
N LYS A 173 16.10 19.37 -4.06
CA LYS A 173 15.30 19.36 -2.83
C LYS A 173 13.82 19.16 -3.17
N ARG A 174 13.20 18.14 -2.54
CA ARG A 174 11.78 17.79 -2.72
C ARG A 174 11.15 17.57 -1.37
N ARG A 175 9.93 18.04 -1.20
CA ARG A 175 9.12 17.72 -0.04
C ARG A 175 8.56 16.31 -0.20
N VAL A 176 8.78 15.46 0.80
CA VAL A 176 8.29 14.08 0.82
C VAL A 176 7.44 13.83 2.05
N GLN A 177 6.50 12.91 1.94
CA GLN A 177 5.73 12.35 3.03
C GLN A 177 5.99 10.85 3.10
N LEU A 178 6.32 10.35 4.28
CA LEU A 178 6.47 8.94 4.58
C LEU A 178 5.25 8.49 5.40
N ILE A 179 4.54 7.48 4.92
CA ILE A 179 3.23 7.06 5.41
C ILE A 179 3.30 5.60 5.81
N ASP A 180 2.95 5.30 7.06
CA ASP A 180 2.65 3.93 7.50
C ASP A 180 1.34 3.47 6.85
N ASN A 181 1.47 2.77 5.73
CA ASN A 181 0.34 2.28 4.96
C ASN A 181 -0.19 0.95 5.50
N THR A 182 0.64 0.20 6.21
CA THR A 182 0.28 -1.09 6.83
C THR A 182 -0.44 -0.88 8.16
N VAL A 183 -0.37 0.33 8.71
CA VAL A 183 -0.94 0.74 9.99
C VAL A 183 -0.47 -0.19 11.11
N ASN A 184 0.85 -0.41 11.17
CA ASN A 184 1.48 -1.23 12.20
C ASN A 184 2.45 -0.46 13.11
N GLY A 185 2.57 0.87 12.91
CA GLY A 185 3.42 1.76 13.68
C GLY A 185 4.85 1.90 13.15
N ALA A 186 5.35 0.97 12.35
CA ALA A 186 6.61 1.12 11.63
C ALA A 186 6.40 1.89 10.32
N PHE A 187 7.47 2.48 9.79
CA PHE A 187 7.44 3.27 8.56
C PHE A 187 8.41 2.74 7.48
N ASN A 188 8.91 1.54 7.66
CA ASN A 188 9.94 0.96 6.80
C ASN A 188 9.52 -0.38 6.18
N ASP A 189 8.24 -0.68 6.16
CA ASP A 189 7.74 -1.92 5.60
C ASP A 189 7.96 -1.98 4.09
N GLN A 190 8.56 -3.07 3.64
CA GLN A 190 8.87 -3.36 2.24
C GLN A 190 8.37 -4.76 1.91
N GLY A 191 7.22 -4.86 1.29
CA GLY A 191 6.60 -6.12 0.92
C GLY A 191 6.54 -6.36 -0.58
N ALA A 192 6.13 -7.57 -0.95
CA ALA A 192 5.87 -7.92 -2.34
C ALA A 192 4.53 -7.38 -2.86
N ASN A 193 3.64 -6.96 -1.95
CA ASN A 193 2.35 -6.39 -2.31
C ASN A 193 2.23 -4.95 -1.78
N PRO A 194 1.42 -4.11 -2.44
CA PRO A 194 1.13 -2.75 -1.96
C PRO A 194 0.59 -2.67 -0.53
N SER A 195 -0.23 -3.65 -0.13
CA SER A 195 -0.78 -3.73 1.23
C SER A 195 0.25 -4.02 2.32
N ASP A 196 1.41 -4.56 1.93
CA ASP A 196 2.46 -5.01 2.85
C ASP A 196 3.66 -4.03 2.84
N SER A 197 3.48 -2.87 2.21
CA SER A 197 4.54 -1.86 2.06
C SER A 197 4.05 -0.49 2.48
N ASP A 198 4.94 0.26 3.10
CA ASP A 198 4.71 1.67 3.36
C ASP A 198 4.87 2.52 2.11
N ARG A 199 4.49 3.79 2.19
CA ARG A 199 4.47 4.68 1.03
C ARG A 199 5.33 5.91 1.22
N LEU A 200 6.03 6.29 0.16
CA LEU A 200 6.66 7.59 0.00
C LEU A 200 5.90 8.41 -1.04
N VAL A 201 5.43 9.57 -0.64
CA VAL A 201 4.78 10.56 -1.52
C VAL A 201 5.75 11.70 -1.78
N ILE A 202 6.02 12.02 -3.05
CA ILE A 202 6.75 13.23 -3.42
C ILE A 202 5.70 14.31 -3.68
N VAL A 203 5.62 15.30 -2.79
CA VAL A 203 4.59 16.35 -2.86
C VAL A 203 4.74 17.17 -4.13
N GLY A 204 3.65 17.30 -4.87
CA GLY A 204 3.62 18.00 -6.16
C GLY A 204 4.04 17.16 -7.36
N ASP A 205 4.49 15.92 -7.17
CA ASP A 205 4.64 14.97 -8.27
C ASP A 205 3.25 14.47 -8.68
N LYS A 206 2.95 14.56 -9.98
CA LYS A 206 1.68 14.03 -10.53
C LYS A 206 1.70 12.49 -10.66
N GLY A 207 2.80 11.86 -10.29
CA GLY A 207 2.92 10.42 -10.19
C GLY A 207 2.12 9.88 -8.99
N MET A 208 1.82 8.59 -9.02
CA MET A 208 1.19 7.91 -7.89
C MET A 208 2.14 7.85 -6.68
N ASP A 209 1.57 7.68 -5.51
CA ASP A 209 2.30 7.29 -4.30
C ASP A 209 3.21 6.09 -4.60
N ARG A 210 4.42 6.10 -4.07
CA ARG A 210 5.39 5.01 -4.28
C ARG A 210 5.40 4.09 -3.09
N TYR A 211 5.10 2.82 -3.32
CA TYR A 211 5.31 1.80 -2.29
C TYR A 211 6.80 1.56 -2.09
N LEU A 212 7.22 1.49 -0.83
CA LEU A 212 8.61 1.23 -0.47
C LEU A 212 9.05 -0.15 -0.98
N GLY A 213 10.27 -0.24 -1.41
CA GLY A 213 10.94 -1.46 -1.84
C GLY A 213 12.43 -1.20 -1.89
N ARG A 214 13.20 -2.16 -2.42
CA ARG A 214 14.66 -2.05 -2.50
C ARG A 214 15.13 -0.77 -3.21
N TYR A 215 14.36 -0.30 -4.19
CA TYR A 215 14.68 0.89 -4.98
C TYR A 215 13.52 1.88 -5.03
N LEU A 216 13.88 3.14 -4.96
CA LEU A 216 13.02 4.27 -5.30
C LEU A 216 13.45 4.82 -6.67
N GLU A 217 12.52 4.91 -7.62
CA GLU A 217 12.81 5.52 -8.91
C GLU A 217 12.34 6.97 -8.95
N VAL A 218 13.26 7.88 -9.30
CA VAL A 218 12.98 9.30 -9.44
C VAL A 218 13.67 9.81 -10.71
N GLU A 219 12.90 10.41 -11.61
CA GLU A 219 13.40 10.94 -12.90
C GLU A 219 14.24 9.91 -13.69
N GLY A 220 13.82 8.63 -13.68
CA GLY A 220 14.50 7.54 -14.37
C GLY A 220 15.79 7.04 -13.70
N GLN A 221 16.13 7.57 -12.53
CA GLN A 221 17.26 7.12 -11.72
C GLN A 221 16.79 6.25 -10.56
N LEU A 222 17.52 5.17 -10.31
CA LEU A 222 17.26 4.28 -9.19
C LEU A 222 18.10 4.69 -7.97
N PHE A 223 17.46 4.72 -6.81
CA PHE A 223 18.09 4.96 -5.52
C PHE A 223 17.79 3.78 -4.59
N LYS A 224 18.81 3.24 -3.91
CA LYS A 224 18.59 2.41 -2.73
C LYS A 224 18.02 3.31 -1.64
N ILE A 225 16.94 2.86 -1.01
CA ILE A 225 16.30 3.59 0.08
C ILE A 225 16.37 2.77 1.37
N GLU A 226 16.80 3.41 2.44
CA GLU A 226 16.73 2.93 3.81
C GLU A 226 15.90 3.92 4.61
N VAL A 227 14.91 3.43 5.32
CA VAL A 227 14.01 4.25 6.15
C VAL A 227 14.17 3.80 7.60
N ALA A 228 14.29 4.74 8.52
CA ALA A 228 14.26 4.45 9.95
C ALA A 228 12.91 3.79 10.31
N ARG A 229 12.93 2.81 11.20
CA ARG A 229 11.74 2.06 11.60
C ARG A 229 10.64 2.95 12.17
N ASP A 230 11.04 3.97 12.91
CA ASP A 230 10.15 5.00 13.47
C ASP A 230 9.76 6.09 12.48
N GLY A 231 10.35 6.11 11.28
CA GLY A 231 10.08 7.09 10.23
C GLY A 231 10.86 8.40 10.35
N ALA A 232 11.69 8.58 11.38
CA ALA A 232 12.33 9.86 11.67
C ALA A 232 13.33 10.32 10.62
N PHE A 233 13.95 9.40 9.88
CA PHE A 233 14.87 9.74 8.79
C PHE A 233 14.85 8.71 7.67
N LEU A 234 15.39 9.11 6.52
CA LEU A 234 15.71 8.21 5.41
C LEU A 234 17.12 8.47 4.88
N LYS A 235 17.72 7.42 4.30
CA LYS A 235 18.98 7.48 3.56
C LYS A 235 18.74 7.09 2.11
N LEU A 236 19.37 7.80 1.20
CA LEU A 236 19.23 7.57 -0.24
C LEU A 236 20.61 7.47 -0.87
N GLN A 237 20.84 6.38 -1.57
CA GLN A 237 22.07 6.14 -2.32
C GLN A 237 21.73 5.85 -3.78
N LYS A 238 22.34 6.55 -4.72
CA LYS A 238 22.20 6.21 -6.14
C LYS A 238 22.58 4.76 -6.35
N ALA A 239 21.68 3.98 -6.96
CA ALA A 239 21.92 2.58 -7.23
C ALA A 239 22.68 2.45 -8.55
N GLU A 240 23.89 1.86 -8.48
CA GLU A 240 24.74 1.61 -9.66
C GLU A 240 24.78 0.11 -9.95
N GLY A 241 24.96 -0.25 -11.22
CA GLY A 241 25.11 -1.64 -11.64
C GLY A 241 23.86 -2.52 -11.40
N VAL A 242 22.67 -1.92 -11.33
CA VAL A 242 21.44 -2.69 -11.14
C VAL A 242 21.15 -3.53 -12.36
N ALA A 243 21.07 -4.85 -12.16
CA ALA A 243 20.69 -5.77 -13.22
C ALA A 243 19.24 -5.51 -13.65
N LEU A 244 19.04 -5.27 -14.94
CA LEU A 244 17.71 -5.05 -15.54
C LEU A 244 17.35 -6.23 -16.43
N GLY A 245 16.06 -6.59 -16.44
CA GLY A 245 15.48 -7.55 -17.34
C GLY A 245 14.41 -6.91 -18.20
N ALA A 246 14.19 -7.47 -19.40
CA ALA A 246 13.18 -7.00 -20.32
C ALA A 246 11.80 -7.55 -19.98
N VAL A 247 10.77 -6.70 -20.13
CA VAL A 247 9.36 -7.07 -20.00
C VAL A 247 8.62 -6.66 -21.26
N ARG A 248 7.70 -7.50 -21.71
CA ARG A 248 6.82 -7.24 -22.84
C ARG A 248 5.37 -7.36 -22.43
N VAL A 249 4.58 -6.40 -22.85
CA VAL A 249 3.12 -6.33 -22.73
C VAL A 249 2.52 -6.12 -24.13
N PRO A 250 1.20 -6.30 -24.34
CA PRO A 250 0.54 -5.92 -25.60
C PRO A 250 0.83 -4.47 -25.98
N GLU A 251 1.11 -4.22 -27.25
CA GLU A 251 1.47 -2.88 -27.79
C GLU A 251 0.39 -1.81 -27.58
N THR A 252 -0.85 -2.25 -27.31
CA THR A 252 -1.98 -1.38 -27.01
C THR A 252 -1.92 -0.72 -25.66
N ILE A 253 -1.10 -1.27 -24.72
CA ILE A 253 -0.94 -0.72 -23.38
C ILE A 253 -0.04 0.51 -23.43
N CYS A 254 -0.58 1.66 -23.04
CA CYS A 254 0.14 2.95 -23.02
C CYS A 254 0.78 3.28 -21.66
N ASP A 255 0.19 2.81 -20.56
CA ASP A 255 0.76 2.92 -19.20
C ASP A 255 0.70 1.56 -18.52
N PHE A 256 1.75 1.22 -17.80
CA PHE A 256 1.88 -0.02 -17.04
C PHE A 256 2.48 0.25 -15.67
N THR A 257 1.94 -0.37 -14.66
CA THR A 257 2.43 -0.25 -13.28
C THR A 257 2.69 -1.62 -12.67
N ALA A 258 3.89 -1.79 -12.10
CA ALA A 258 4.29 -2.97 -11.35
C ALA A 258 4.72 -2.60 -9.93
N VAL A 259 4.41 -3.47 -8.97
CA VAL A 259 4.87 -3.38 -7.59
C VAL A 259 5.48 -4.71 -7.17
N GLY A 260 6.55 -4.68 -6.40
CA GLY A 260 7.23 -5.87 -5.90
C GLY A 260 8.38 -5.54 -4.96
N GLU A 261 9.17 -6.53 -4.61
CA GLU A 261 10.32 -6.40 -3.69
C GLU A 261 11.29 -5.28 -4.07
N CYS A 262 11.42 -5.02 -5.38
CA CYS A 262 12.30 -3.96 -5.88
C CYS A 262 11.69 -2.57 -5.82
N GLY A 263 10.39 -2.43 -5.57
CA GLY A 263 9.70 -1.15 -5.47
C GLY A 263 8.51 -1.00 -6.40
N HIS A 264 8.09 0.23 -6.61
CA HIS A 264 6.95 0.63 -7.43
C HIS A 264 7.44 1.30 -8.71
N PHE A 265 7.06 0.75 -9.86
CA PHE A 265 7.54 1.19 -11.16
C PHE A 265 6.37 1.51 -12.10
N VAL A 266 6.36 2.73 -12.62
CA VAL A 266 5.44 3.15 -13.68
C VAL A 266 6.20 3.18 -15.00
N ARG A 267 5.64 2.59 -16.05
CA ARG A 267 6.25 2.51 -17.37
C ARG A 267 5.29 2.95 -18.46
N LYS A 268 5.87 3.58 -19.47
CA LYS A 268 5.20 3.82 -20.75
C LYS A 268 5.82 2.89 -21.78
N PRO A 269 5.21 1.73 -22.07
CA PRO A 269 5.80 0.75 -22.97
C PRO A 269 6.02 1.32 -24.37
N ALA A 270 7.23 1.19 -24.90
CA ALA A 270 7.53 1.54 -26.28
C ALA A 270 7.42 0.27 -27.14
N LYS A 271 6.42 0.22 -28.04
CA LYS A 271 6.10 -1.00 -28.82
C LYS A 271 5.96 -2.24 -27.90
N GLY A 272 5.26 -2.06 -26.79
CA GLY A 272 5.03 -3.12 -25.81
C GLY A 272 6.24 -3.48 -24.94
N GLY A 273 7.41 -2.84 -25.08
CA GLY A 273 8.64 -3.19 -24.36
C GLY A 273 9.10 -2.16 -23.35
N PHE A 274 9.67 -2.62 -22.22
CA PHE A 274 10.34 -1.82 -21.20
C PHE A 274 11.26 -2.69 -20.34
N THR A 275 11.98 -2.08 -19.38
CA THR A 275 12.84 -2.80 -18.45
C THR A 275 12.45 -2.54 -17.00
N LEU A 276 12.70 -3.53 -16.14
CA LEU A 276 12.60 -3.43 -14.68
C LEU A 276 13.87 -4.02 -14.03
N PRO A 277 14.22 -3.65 -12.80
CA PRO A 277 15.20 -4.37 -12.01
C PRO A 277 14.85 -5.85 -11.91
N VAL A 278 15.85 -6.72 -11.91
CA VAL A 278 15.66 -8.17 -11.72
C VAL A 278 15.00 -8.42 -10.36
N GLY A 279 13.92 -9.20 -10.34
CA GLY A 279 13.17 -9.49 -9.12
C GLY A 279 11.74 -9.97 -9.38
N LYS A 280 10.98 -10.12 -8.29
CA LYS A 280 9.58 -10.57 -8.31
C LYS A 280 8.64 -9.38 -8.20
N TYR A 281 7.61 -9.40 -9.03
CA TYR A 281 6.63 -8.32 -9.16
C TYR A 281 5.21 -8.84 -9.27
N ARG A 282 4.28 -7.93 -9.12
CA ARG A 282 2.87 -8.09 -9.47
C ARG A 282 2.44 -6.94 -10.38
N VAL A 283 1.58 -7.23 -11.32
CA VAL A 283 0.89 -6.17 -12.08
C VAL A 283 -0.04 -5.42 -11.13
N HIS A 284 0.15 -4.11 -11.04
CA HIS A 284 -0.70 -3.23 -10.23
C HIS A 284 -1.77 -2.55 -11.08
N GLY A 285 -1.45 -2.20 -12.31
CA GLY A 285 -2.39 -1.63 -13.25
C GLY A 285 -1.83 -1.46 -14.66
N TRP A 286 -2.74 -1.26 -15.60
CA TRP A 286 -2.43 -0.85 -16.96
C TRP A 286 -3.51 0.07 -17.51
N THR A 287 -3.19 0.85 -18.56
CA THR A 287 -4.16 1.63 -19.32
C THR A 287 -3.99 1.42 -20.82
N ILE A 288 -5.10 1.51 -21.53
CA ILE A 288 -5.19 1.51 -23.00
C ILE A 288 -6.04 2.71 -23.41
N ASP A 289 -5.50 3.56 -24.28
CA ASP A 289 -6.23 4.66 -24.89
C ASP A 289 -6.74 4.24 -26.28
N ARG A 290 -8.01 4.52 -26.54
CA ARG A 290 -8.70 4.21 -27.80
C ARG A 290 -9.45 5.43 -28.31
N LYS A 291 -9.69 5.45 -29.61
CA LYS A 291 -10.68 6.36 -30.24
C LYS A 291 -11.66 5.53 -31.02
N ASP A 292 -12.93 5.87 -30.89
CA ASP A 292 -13.97 5.28 -31.74
C ASP A 292 -14.01 5.94 -33.15
N ASP A 293 -14.84 5.41 -34.03
CA ASP A 293 -14.98 5.89 -35.41
C ASP A 293 -15.45 7.36 -35.49
N LYS A 294 -15.98 7.91 -34.39
CA LYS A 294 -16.42 9.32 -34.29
C LYS A 294 -15.31 10.20 -33.63
N GLY A 295 -14.16 9.63 -33.38
CA GLY A 295 -13.03 10.32 -32.71
C GLY A 295 -13.19 10.53 -31.23
N THR A 296 -14.20 9.93 -30.58
CA THR A 296 -14.38 10.00 -29.12
C THR A 296 -13.27 9.21 -28.44
N ALA A 297 -12.63 9.83 -27.43
CA ALA A 297 -11.60 9.17 -26.66
C ALA A 297 -12.22 8.19 -25.65
N TRP A 298 -11.65 7.01 -25.57
CA TRP A 298 -11.96 5.97 -24.58
C TRP A 298 -10.70 5.56 -23.86
N LYS A 299 -10.82 5.35 -22.55
CA LYS A 299 -9.74 4.82 -21.73
C LYS A 299 -10.22 3.53 -21.03
N LEU A 300 -9.43 2.47 -21.18
CA LEU A 300 -9.60 1.23 -20.46
C LEU A 300 -8.51 1.17 -19.39
N SER A 301 -8.87 0.83 -18.15
CA SER A 301 -7.92 0.70 -17.05
C SER A 301 -8.12 -0.64 -16.36
N GLY A 302 -7.08 -1.46 -16.34
CA GLY A 302 -7.05 -2.74 -15.62
C GLY A 302 -6.50 -2.59 -14.22
N TYR A 303 -7.17 -3.20 -13.24
CA TYR A 303 -6.82 -3.16 -11.83
C TYR A 303 -7.35 -4.41 -11.11
N SER A 304 -7.07 -4.53 -9.80
CA SER A 304 -7.53 -5.67 -8.97
C SER A 304 -7.18 -7.03 -9.56
N PHE A 305 -5.91 -7.21 -9.89
CA PHE A 305 -5.39 -8.48 -10.35
C PHE A 305 -5.51 -9.53 -9.25
N ASN A 306 -5.93 -10.74 -9.60
CA ASN A 306 -5.97 -11.84 -8.65
C ASN A 306 -4.55 -12.23 -8.22
N LYS A 307 -4.43 -13.11 -7.21
CA LYS A 307 -3.12 -13.54 -6.65
C LYS A 307 -2.17 -14.17 -7.68
N ALA A 308 -2.69 -14.63 -8.81
CA ALA A 308 -1.90 -15.26 -9.88
C ALA A 308 -1.12 -14.27 -10.78
N ALA A 309 -1.39 -12.97 -10.67
CA ALA A 309 -0.73 -11.94 -11.51
C ALA A 309 0.71 -11.58 -11.08
N GLY A 310 1.40 -12.46 -10.34
CA GLY A 310 2.82 -12.34 -10.05
C GLY A 310 3.66 -12.76 -11.25
N PHE A 311 4.77 -12.04 -11.49
CA PHE A 311 5.75 -12.39 -12.52
C PHE A 311 7.18 -12.14 -12.01
N GLU A 312 8.13 -12.79 -12.64
CA GLU A 312 9.55 -12.64 -12.33
C GLU A 312 10.28 -12.02 -13.51
N VAL A 313 11.15 -11.07 -13.23
CA VAL A 313 12.03 -10.43 -14.20
C VAL A 313 13.43 -10.95 -14.00
N ALA A 314 14.01 -11.55 -15.03
CA ALA A 314 15.37 -12.06 -15.04
C ALA A 314 16.19 -11.41 -16.16
N THR A 315 17.52 -11.56 -16.10
CA THR A 315 18.39 -11.19 -17.21
C THR A 315 18.28 -12.21 -18.35
N GLY A 316 18.48 -11.78 -19.58
CA GLY A 316 18.52 -12.65 -20.75
C GLY A 316 17.19 -12.65 -21.53
N ASN A 317 16.22 -13.44 -21.11
CA ASN A 317 14.95 -13.54 -21.83
C ASN A 317 13.95 -12.47 -21.36
N ALA A 318 13.13 -11.97 -22.30
CA ALA A 318 12.05 -11.05 -21.94
C ALA A 318 10.90 -11.82 -21.26
N THR A 319 10.40 -11.29 -20.14
CA THR A 319 9.18 -11.75 -19.51
C THR A 319 7.99 -11.20 -20.31
N VAL A 320 7.14 -12.07 -20.82
CA VAL A 320 5.94 -11.70 -21.58
C VAL A 320 4.71 -11.77 -20.68
N LEU A 321 3.92 -10.71 -20.65
CA LEU A 321 2.69 -10.62 -19.86
C LEU A 321 1.48 -10.56 -20.80
N GLU A 322 0.60 -11.54 -20.66
CA GLU A 322 -0.67 -11.59 -21.40
C GLU A 322 -1.77 -10.94 -20.55
N ILE A 323 -1.91 -9.62 -20.68
CA ILE A 323 -2.85 -8.77 -19.93
C ILE A 323 -3.59 -7.82 -20.89
N GLY A 324 -4.68 -7.24 -20.42
CA GLY A 324 -5.41 -6.25 -21.23
C GLY A 324 -6.52 -6.83 -22.07
N GLU A 325 -6.54 -6.53 -23.35
CA GLU A 325 -7.56 -7.00 -24.28
C GLU A 325 -7.33 -8.45 -24.76
N PRO A 326 -8.42 -9.20 -25.10
CA PRO A 326 -9.80 -8.75 -25.18
C PRO A 326 -10.47 -8.59 -23.81
N VAL A 327 -11.30 -7.53 -23.68
CA VAL A 327 -12.12 -7.35 -22.48
C VAL A 327 -13.41 -8.14 -22.62
N GLN A 328 -13.71 -8.97 -21.62
CA GLN A 328 -14.89 -9.82 -21.58
C GLN A 328 -15.91 -9.29 -20.57
N ALA A 329 -17.16 -9.15 -20.98
CA ALA A 329 -18.26 -8.87 -20.08
C ALA A 329 -18.81 -10.18 -19.50
N THR A 330 -18.80 -10.32 -18.20
CA THR A 330 -19.33 -11.50 -17.48
C THR A 330 -20.50 -11.08 -16.62
N LEU A 331 -21.62 -11.82 -16.74
CA LEU A 331 -22.83 -11.63 -15.94
C LEU A 331 -22.94 -12.77 -14.96
N GLN A 332 -22.95 -12.45 -13.66
CA GLN A 332 -23.17 -13.42 -12.59
C GLN A 332 -24.54 -13.18 -11.96
N ALA A 333 -25.35 -14.21 -11.85
CA ALA A 333 -26.60 -14.19 -11.10
C ALA A 333 -26.43 -14.98 -9.79
N THR A 334 -26.86 -14.37 -8.67
CA THR A 334 -26.82 -15.02 -7.35
C THR A 334 -28.22 -14.94 -6.74
N GLU A 335 -28.78 -16.08 -6.39
CA GLU A 335 -30.07 -16.17 -5.70
C GLU A 335 -29.87 -16.23 -4.17
N SER A 336 -30.60 -15.40 -3.45
CA SER A 336 -30.64 -15.40 -1.99
C SER A 336 -32.00 -14.92 -1.50
N MET A 337 -32.62 -15.68 -0.61
CA MET A 337 -33.91 -15.32 0.02
C MET A 337 -35.01 -14.96 -1.00
N GLY A 338 -35.11 -15.71 -2.11
CA GLY A 338 -36.11 -15.46 -3.16
C GLY A 338 -35.87 -14.18 -4.00
N ARG A 339 -34.68 -13.58 -3.90
CA ARG A 339 -34.23 -12.47 -4.74
C ARG A 339 -33.04 -12.88 -5.57
N VAL A 340 -32.98 -12.42 -6.81
CA VAL A 340 -31.84 -12.63 -7.71
C VAL A 340 -31.08 -11.33 -7.86
N ALA A 341 -29.82 -11.33 -7.45
CA ALA A 341 -28.89 -10.24 -7.69
C ALA A 341 -28.06 -10.55 -8.95
N PHE A 342 -27.91 -9.56 -9.83
CA PHE A 342 -27.09 -9.66 -11.02
C PHE A 342 -25.89 -8.75 -10.88
N ASN A 343 -24.70 -9.29 -11.11
CA ASN A 343 -23.44 -8.57 -11.09
C ASN A 343 -22.78 -8.65 -12.47
N LEU A 344 -22.57 -7.51 -13.11
CA LEU A 344 -21.86 -7.38 -14.38
C LEU A 344 -20.40 -6.98 -14.10
N ARG A 345 -19.46 -7.77 -14.61
CA ARG A 345 -18.04 -7.49 -14.49
C ARG A 345 -17.40 -7.42 -15.88
N LEU A 346 -16.51 -6.48 -16.06
CA LEU A 346 -15.62 -6.42 -17.19
C LEU A 346 -14.27 -6.96 -16.77
N LEU A 347 -13.77 -7.97 -17.46
CA LEU A 347 -12.53 -8.66 -17.13
C LEU A 347 -11.58 -8.60 -18.32
N GLY A 348 -10.32 -8.32 -18.06
CA GLY A 348 -9.25 -8.43 -19.04
C GLY A 348 -8.74 -9.87 -19.19
N THR A 349 -7.71 -10.05 -20.00
CA THR A 349 -7.17 -11.36 -20.39
C THR A 349 -6.70 -12.20 -19.20
N SER A 350 -6.12 -11.59 -18.17
CA SER A 350 -5.69 -12.27 -16.93
C SER A 350 -6.76 -12.28 -15.83
N GLY A 351 -8.01 -11.93 -16.15
CA GLY A 351 -9.10 -11.88 -15.20
C GLY A 351 -9.10 -10.64 -14.29
N GLU A 352 -8.27 -9.64 -14.61
CA GLU A 352 -8.27 -8.34 -13.94
C GLU A 352 -9.57 -7.57 -14.22
N SER A 353 -10.03 -6.81 -13.23
CA SER A 353 -11.17 -5.93 -13.39
C SER A 353 -10.82 -4.77 -14.34
N VAL A 354 -11.72 -4.45 -15.26
CA VAL A 354 -11.50 -3.37 -16.23
C VAL A 354 -12.55 -2.28 -16.03
N GLU A 355 -12.11 -1.05 -15.85
CA GLU A 355 -12.93 0.14 -15.90
C GLU A 355 -12.82 0.77 -17.29
N ILE A 356 -13.96 1.25 -17.82
CA ILE A 356 -14.02 1.93 -19.10
C ILE A 356 -14.51 3.36 -18.88
N MET A 357 -13.77 4.34 -19.41
CA MET A 357 -14.13 5.75 -19.39
C MET A 357 -14.33 6.27 -20.82
N ARG A 358 -15.31 7.13 -21.01
CA ARG A 358 -15.54 7.87 -22.24
C ARG A 358 -15.16 9.34 -22.02
N GLY A 359 -14.00 9.72 -22.53
CA GLY A 359 -13.39 11.00 -22.13
C GLY A 359 -13.08 10.99 -20.64
N SER A 360 -13.68 11.92 -19.89
CA SER A 360 -13.57 12.02 -18.42
C SER A 360 -14.73 11.40 -17.64
N GLU A 361 -15.71 10.80 -18.33
CA GLU A 361 -16.96 10.31 -17.71
C GLU A 361 -17.11 8.81 -17.87
N ARG A 362 -17.82 8.17 -16.95
CA ARG A 362 -18.26 6.79 -17.13
C ARG A 362 -19.28 6.71 -18.29
N PRO A 363 -19.25 5.68 -19.14
CA PRO A 363 -20.26 5.49 -20.17
C PRO A 363 -21.64 5.27 -19.53
N ARG A 364 -22.71 5.32 -20.33
CA ARG A 364 -24.05 4.97 -19.83
C ARG A 364 -24.04 3.56 -19.26
N ALA A 365 -24.64 3.40 -18.09
CA ALA A 365 -24.75 2.09 -17.45
C ALA A 365 -25.46 1.08 -18.37
N PRO A 366 -24.95 -0.16 -18.43
CA PRO A 366 -25.58 -1.22 -19.22
C PRO A 366 -27.00 -1.53 -18.77
N ARG A 367 -27.82 -2.02 -19.70
CA ARG A 367 -29.18 -2.48 -19.38
C ARG A 367 -29.21 -4.00 -19.24
N LEU A 368 -29.91 -4.48 -18.22
CA LEU A 368 -30.20 -5.89 -18.02
C LEU A 368 -31.65 -6.15 -18.43
N GLN A 369 -31.86 -7.08 -19.36
CA GLN A 369 -33.19 -7.58 -19.69
C GLN A 369 -33.33 -9.02 -19.19
N VAL A 370 -34.33 -9.25 -18.37
CA VAL A 370 -34.70 -10.57 -17.86
C VAL A 370 -36.04 -10.95 -18.45
N ALA A 371 -36.12 -12.12 -19.08
CA ALA A 371 -37.35 -12.64 -19.64
C ALA A 371 -37.52 -14.14 -19.29
N SER A 372 -38.75 -14.58 -19.04
CA SER A 372 -39.05 -15.98 -18.91
C SER A 372 -38.98 -16.69 -20.28
N LEU A 373 -38.58 -17.96 -20.30
CA LEU A 373 -38.52 -18.76 -21.54
C LEU A 373 -39.89 -18.83 -22.27
N ALA A 374 -40.97 -18.83 -21.49
CA ALA A 374 -42.34 -18.83 -22.05
C ALA A 374 -42.84 -17.43 -22.49
N GLY A 375 -42.02 -16.38 -22.34
CA GLY A 375 -42.38 -15.03 -22.74
C GLY A 375 -43.38 -14.30 -21.83
N ALA A 376 -43.89 -14.94 -20.80
CA ALA A 376 -44.90 -14.39 -19.89
C ALA A 376 -44.37 -13.29 -18.94
N PHE A 377 -43.06 -13.22 -18.77
CA PHE A 377 -42.40 -12.21 -17.92
C PHE A 377 -41.29 -11.54 -18.70
N ARG A 378 -41.23 -10.22 -18.61
CA ARG A 378 -40.14 -9.41 -19.13
C ARG A 378 -39.90 -8.21 -18.22
N SER A 379 -38.66 -8.02 -17.79
CA SER A 379 -38.23 -6.86 -17.01
C SER A 379 -36.96 -6.26 -17.59
N THR A 380 -36.85 -4.96 -17.58
CA THR A 380 -35.64 -4.24 -18.00
C THR A 380 -35.17 -3.33 -16.87
N ASN A 381 -33.93 -3.53 -16.45
CA ASN A 381 -33.28 -2.77 -15.38
C ASN A 381 -32.00 -2.14 -15.92
N THR A 382 -31.49 -1.13 -15.24
CA THR A 382 -30.19 -0.55 -15.51
C THR A 382 -29.26 -0.90 -14.37
N PHE A 383 -28.03 -1.32 -14.68
CA PHE A 383 -27.02 -1.52 -13.64
C PHE A 383 -26.66 -0.18 -13.00
N GLU A 384 -26.36 -0.21 -11.73
CA GLU A 384 -25.74 0.92 -11.03
C GLU A 384 -24.24 0.73 -11.02
N TYR A 385 -23.49 1.82 -11.17
CA TYR A 385 -22.06 1.81 -10.96
C TYR A 385 -21.80 1.80 -9.45
N GLY A 386 -21.06 0.78 -8.96
CA GLY A 386 -20.60 0.65 -7.58
C GLY A 386 -19.44 1.60 -7.26
#